data_b8d68dd3c5fce7f8550194483cda70f8
#
_entry.id   b8d68dd3c5fce7f8550194483cda70f8
#
_cell.length_a   1.000
_cell.length_b   1.000
_cell.length_c   1.000
_cell.angle_alpha   90.00
_cell.angle_beta   90.00
_cell.angle_gamma   90.00
#
_symmetry.space_group_name_H-M   'P 1'
#
loop_
_entity.id
_entity.type
_entity.pdbx_description
1 polymer ?
#
loop_
_entity_poly.entity_id
_entity_poly.type
_entity_poly.pdbx_seq_one_letter_code
_entity_poly.pdbx_strand_id
1 'polypeptide(L)'
;MLPKQPAVCYAAKGDAIMEFGLRRAQGPDAGIFGARAAVIGGCAGTSCVLTGKMFDVPVLGTHAHSWIMSFPDEYTAFKTYAKLYPNACTLLVDTYDVLKSGVPNAIRVFEEMREEGIPLTKYGIRIDSGDLAYLSKEAYKMLAAAGFDDAVISASSDLDEYLIESLKLRMPRLIPGVSEHD
;
A
#
# COMPACT_ATOMS: atom_id res chain seq x y z
N MET A 1 -4.22 -18.06 19.67
CA MET A 1 -5.05 -17.35 18.68
C MET A 1 -4.63 -17.86 17.31
N LEU A 2 -5.52 -18.46 16.52
CA LEU A 2 -5.19 -18.86 15.15
C LEU A 2 -4.99 -17.59 14.32
N PRO A 3 -4.02 -17.56 13.40
CA PRO A 3 -3.79 -16.39 12.58
C PRO A 3 -5.04 -16.10 11.73
N LYS A 4 -5.52 -14.87 11.77
CA LYS A 4 -6.65 -14.38 10.96
C LYS A 4 -6.31 -14.29 9.46
N GLN A 5 -5.04 -14.37 9.10
CA GLN A 5 -4.52 -14.17 7.75
C GLN A 5 -5.18 -15.03 6.66
N PRO A 6 -5.47 -16.34 6.87
CA PRO A 6 -6.18 -17.12 5.85
C PRO A 6 -7.57 -16.56 5.52
N ALA A 7 -8.31 -16.04 6.53
CA ALA A 7 -9.62 -15.45 6.33
C ALA A 7 -9.52 -14.14 5.52
N VAL A 8 -8.53 -13.29 5.84
CA VAL A 8 -8.23 -12.04 5.15
C VAL A 8 -7.84 -12.30 3.69
N CYS A 9 -6.92 -13.24 3.45
CA CYS A 9 -6.51 -13.61 2.09
C CYS A 9 -7.67 -14.20 1.28
N TYR A 10 -8.55 -14.96 1.92
CA TYR A 10 -9.76 -15.49 1.29
C TYR A 10 -10.74 -14.36 0.93
N ALA A 11 -10.99 -13.43 1.84
CA ALA A 11 -11.85 -12.25 1.63
C ALA A 11 -11.32 -11.34 0.50
N ALA A 12 -10.01 -11.30 0.31
CA ALA A 12 -9.35 -10.51 -0.73
C ALA A 12 -9.60 -11.04 -2.15
N LYS A 13 -10.09 -12.28 -2.31
CA LYS A 13 -10.52 -12.86 -3.60
C LYS A 13 -9.46 -12.72 -4.71
N GLY A 14 -8.20 -12.96 -4.38
CA GLY A 14 -7.07 -12.92 -5.31
C GLY A 14 -6.27 -11.60 -5.33
N ASP A 15 -6.71 -10.56 -4.61
CA ASP A 15 -5.85 -9.39 -4.41
C ASP A 15 -4.67 -9.76 -3.49
N ALA A 16 -3.52 -9.14 -3.74
CA ALA A 16 -2.33 -9.33 -2.93
C ALA A 16 -2.50 -8.69 -1.55
N ILE A 17 -2.26 -9.44 -0.50
CA ILE A 17 -2.21 -8.97 0.89
C ILE A 17 -0.74 -8.88 1.32
N MET A 18 -0.35 -7.73 1.89
CA MET A 18 0.95 -7.55 2.56
C MET A 18 0.77 -7.54 4.07
N GLU A 19 1.64 -8.22 4.78
CA GLU A 19 1.67 -8.24 6.24
C GLU A 19 2.55 -7.09 6.78
N PHE A 20 1.96 -6.21 7.60
CA PHE A 20 2.62 -5.06 8.22
C PHE A 20 2.44 -5.00 9.76
N GLY A 21 2.12 -6.11 10.40
CA GLY A 21 1.78 -6.20 11.82
C GLY A 21 2.96 -6.16 12.80
N LEU A 22 4.22 -6.09 12.32
CA LEU A 22 5.41 -6.11 13.17
C LEU A 22 5.34 -5.10 14.33
N ARG A 23 4.90 -3.88 14.05
CA ARG A 23 4.80 -2.78 15.05
C ARG A 23 3.78 -3.05 16.16
N ARG A 24 2.84 -3.99 15.95
CA ARG A 24 1.78 -4.36 16.92
C ARG A 24 2.02 -5.72 17.57
N ALA A 25 3.08 -6.42 17.17
CA ALA A 25 3.43 -7.71 17.72
C ALA A 25 3.87 -7.61 19.19
N GLN A 26 3.58 -8.65 19.96
CA GLN A 26 3.96 -8.74 21.36
C GLN A 26 5.39 -9.27 21.50
N GLY A 27 6.34 -8.47 21.10
CA GLY A 27 7.77 -8.77 21.12
C GLY A 27 8.32 -9.24 19.78
N PRO A 28 9.66 -9.33 19.66
CA PRO A 28 10.34 -9.64 18.39
C PRO A 28 9.94 -10.99 17.80
N ASP A 29 9.88 -12.02 18.65
CA ASP A 29 9.53 -13.38 18.20
C ASP A 29 8.10 -13.45 17.67
N ALA A 30 7.16 -12.77 18.33
CA ALA A 30 5.78 -12.70 17.85
C ALA A 30 5.71 -12.02 16.47
N GLY A 31 6.48 -10.96 16.24
CA GLY A 31 6.58 -10.31 14.93
C GLY A 31 7.17 -11.23 13.86
N ILE A 32 8.29 -11.87 14.15
CA ILE A 32 8.99 -12.76 13.21
C ILE A 32 8.11 -13.96 12.82
N PHE A 33 7.60 -14.70 13.81
CA PHE A 33 6.80 -15.90 13.53
C PHE A 33 5.39 -15.58 13.05
N GLY A 34 4.81 -14.43 13.47
CA GLY A 34 3.55 -13.92 12.95
C GLY A 34 3.65 -13.60 11.46
N ALA A 35 4.68 -12.88 11.05
CA ALA A 35 4.95 -12.59 9.65
C ALA A 35 5.16 -13.85 8.80
N ARG A 36 5.90 -14.85 9.31
CA ARG A 36 6.05 -16.15 8.66
C ARG A 36 4.71 -16.86 8.50
N ALA A 37 3.90 -16.88 9.55
CA ALA A 37 2.58 -17.50 9.52
C ALA A 37 1.64 -16.80 8.54
N ALA A 38 1.73 -15.48 8.42
CA ALA A 38 0.95 -14.71 7.45
C ALA A 38 1.28 -15.10 6.00
N VAL A 39 2.56 -15.24 5.66
CA VAL A 39 2.97 -15.67 4.31
C VAL A 39 2.50 -17.10 4.03
N ILE A 40 2.61 -18.02 5.01
CA ILE A 40 2.05 -19.37 4.88
C ILE A 40 0.52 -19.33 4.71
N GLY A 41 -0.15 -18.35 5.35
CA GLY A 41 -1.59 -18.11 5.26
C GLY A 41 -2.06 -17.47 3.95
N GLY A 42 -1.14 -17.14 3.03
CA GLY A 42 -1.45 -16.61 1.71
C GLY A 42 -1.06 -15.15 1.46
N CYS A 43 -0.45 -14.46 2.45
CA CYS A 43 0.07 -13.12 2.21
C CYS A 43 1.20 -13.14 1.18
N ALA A 44 1.23 -12.13 0.32
CA ALA A 44 2.24 -12.00 -0.74
C ALA A 44 3.65 -11.71 -0.19
N GLY A 45 3.74 -11.19 1.02
CA GLY A 45 5.00 -10.90 1.69
C GLY A 45 4.80 -10.14 3.00
N THR A 46 5.90 -9.78 3.63
CA THR A 46 5.92 -9.08 4.93
C THR A 46 6.86 -7.88 4.91
N SER A 47 6.58 -6.88 5.73
CA SER A 47 7.49 -5.78 6.03
C SER A 47 8.63 -6.17 7.00
N CYS A 48 8.54 -7.35 7.63
CA CYS A 48 9.56 -7.82 8.56
C CYS A 48 10.80 -8.37 7.82
N VAL A 49 11.79 -7.51 7.63
CA VAL A 49 13.05 -7.85 6.92
C VAL A 49 13.75 -9.04 7.57
N LEU A 50 13.70 -9.14 8.90
CA LEU A 50 14.34 -10.26 9.61
C LEU A 50 13.64 -11.59 9.30
N THR A 51 12.30 -11.60 9.19
CA THR A 51 11.55 -12.78 8.74
C THR A 51 11.96 -13.19 7.33
N GLY A 52 12.08 -12.22 6.42
CA GLY A 52 12.58 -12.48 5.06
C GLY A 52 13.94 -13.14 5.07
N LYS A 53 14.88 -12.60 5.88
CA LYS A 53 16.23 -13.14 6.00
C LYS A 53 16.27 -14.55 6.61
N MET A 54 15.42 -14.83 7.60
CA MET A 54 15.44 -16.12 8.32
C MET A 54 14.73 -17.25 7.58
N PHE A 55 13.66 -16.94 6.83
CA PHE A 55 12.75 -17.94 6.25
C PHE A 55 12.62 -17.85 4.73
N ASP A 56 13.42 -17.00 4.09
CA ASP A 56 13.41 -16.79 2.64
C ASP A 56 12.00 -16.47 2.09
N VAL A 57 11.27 -15.61 2.80
CA VAL A 57 9.95 -15.14 2.38
C VAL A 57 10.05 -13.74 1.76
N PRO A 58 9.15 -13.37 0.84
CA PRO A 58 9.18 -12.06 0.18
C PRO A 58 9.11 -10.91 1.19
N VAL A 59 10.00 -9.93 1.04
CA VAL A 59 9.99 -8.68 1.80
C VAL A 59 9.41 -7.59 0.92
N LEU A 60 8.32 -7.00 1.37
CA LEU A 60 7.57 -5.96 0.66
C LEU A 60 7.34 -4.77 1.60
N GLY A 61 7.15 -3.60 1.02
CA GLY A 61 6.85 -2.41 1.80
C GLY A 61 6.71 -1.16 0.96
N THR A 62 6.26 -0.11 1.63
CA THR A 62 6.18 1.25 1.08
C THR A 62 6.83 2.21 2.07
N HIS A 63 6.95 3.49 1.73
CA HIS A 63 7.36 4.49 2.72
C HIS A 63 6.25 4.75 3.75
N ALA A 64 6.62 5.28 4.91
CA ALA A 64 5.72 5.64 6.00
C ALA A 64 5.40 7.15 6.00
N HIS A 65 4.38 7.58 6.77
CA HIS A 65 4.06 9.00 6.98
C HIS A 65 5.26 9.78 7.51
N SER A 66 6.08 9.17 8.38
CA SER A 66 7.31 9.79 8.91
C SER A 66 8.33 10.16 7.82
N TRP A 67 8.38 9.40 6.73
CA TRP A 67 9.19 9.76 5.56
C TRP A 67 8.73 11.10 4.97
N ILE A 68 7.42 11.25 4.74
CA ILE A 68 6.85 12.48 4.18
C ILE A 68 7.10 13.66 5.10
N MET A 69 6.84 13.49 6.41
CA MET A 69 7.04 14.54 7.41
C MET A 69 8.50 14.93 7.63
N SER A 70 9.46 14.18 7.14
CA SER A 70 10.89 14.53 7.19
C SER A 70 11.34 15.48 6.09
N PHE A 71 10.46 15.78 5.13
CA PHE A 71 10.71 16.72 4.03
C PHE A 71 9.98 18.06 4.23
N PRO A 72 10.42 19.14 3.55
CA PRO A 72 9.75 20.43 3.63
C PRO A 72 8.30 20.43 3.16
N ASP A 73 7.99 19.55 2.20
CA ASP A 73 6.66 19.38 1.62
C ASP A 73 6.49 17.96 1.06
N GLU A 74 5.24 17.57 0.86
CA GLU A 74 4.83 16.25 0.39
C GLU A 74 5.32 15.94 -1.03
N TYR A 75 5.27 16.92 -1.92
CA TYR A 75 5.75 16.76 -3.29
C TYR A 75 7.25 16.42 -3.34
N THR A 76 8.07 17.12 -2.55
CA THR A 76 9.52 16.85 -2.46
C THR A 76 9.80 15.44 -1.95
N ALA A 77 9.02 14.98 -0.95
CA ALA A 77 9.11 13.61 -0.43
C ALA A 77 8.77 12.57 -1.51
N PHE A 78 7.68 12.78 -2.23
CA PHE A 78 7.23 11.89 -3.31
C PHE A 78 8.23 11.83 -4.46
N LYS A 79 8.69 12.98 -4.93
CA LYS A 79 9.70 13.08 -6.00
C LYS A 79 11.00 12.37 -5.64
N THR A 80 11.45 12.54 -4.40
CA THR A 80 12.65 11.86 -3.90
C THR A 80 12.45 10.34 -3.86
N TYR A 81 11.30 9.87 -3.36
CA TYR A 81 10.99 8.44 -3.33
C TYR A 81 10.90 7.84 -4.74
N ALA A 82 10.22 8.52 -5.66
CA ALA A 82 10.07 8.09 -7.05
C ALA A 82 11.42 7.91 -7.76
N LYS A 83 12.37 8.81 -7.51
CA LYS A 83 13.75 8.70 -8.04
C LYS A 83 14.53 7.52 -7.47
N LEU A 84 14.31 7.18 -6.20
CA LEU A 84 14.97 6.04 -5.54
C LEU A 84 14.36 4.68 -5.97
N TYR A 85 13.05 4.65 -6.21
CA TYR A 85 12.30 3.41 -6.49
C TYR A 85 11.40 3.54 -7.72
N PRO A 86 11.94 3.85 -8.91
CA PRO A 86 11.13 4.13 -10.10
C PRO A 86 10.28 2.93 -10.56
N ASN A 87 10.76 1.70 -10.29
CA ASN A 87 10.08 0.47 -10.68
C ASN A 87 9.14 -0.11 -9.60
N ALA A 88 9.01 0.58 -8.46
CA ALA A 88 8.15 0.17 -7.33
C ALA A 88 7.68 1.42 -6.56
N CYS A 89 7.10 2.37 -7.28
CA CYS A 89 6.75 3.68 -6.76
C CYS A 89 5.31 3.71 -6.24
N THR A 90 5.10 3.31 -4.98
CA THR A 90 3.82 3.47 -4.29
C THR A 90 3.89 4.63 -3.31
N LEU A 91 3.08 5.66 -3.53
CA LEU A 91 3.09 6.91 -2.77
C LEU A 91 1.95 6.94 -1.74
N LEU A 92 2.29 7.10 -0.47
CA LEU A 92 1.34 7.20 0.64
C LEU A 92 0.76 8.62 0.67
N VAL A 93 -0.54 8.76 0.32
CA VAL A 93 -1.14 10.06 -0.04
C VAL A 93 -2.01 10.68 1.04
N ASP A 94 -2.11 10.06 2.21
CA ASP A 94 -3.00 10.49 3.29
C ASP A 94 -2.27 11.12 4.49
N THR A 95 -1.02 11.57 4.31
CA THR A 95 -0.29 12.27 5.39
C THR A 95 -0.98 13.56 5.80
N TYR A 96 -1.56 14.30 4.84
CA TYR A 96 -2.25 15.57 5.07
C TYR A 96 -3.69 15.52 4.55
N ASP A 97 -3.93 15.67 3.26
CA ASP A 97 -5.26 15.60 2.63
C ASP A 97 -5.16 14.80 1.33
N VAL A 98 -5.84 13.65 1.30
CA VAL A 98 -5.76 12.72 0.16
C VAL A 98 -6.10 13.40 -1.16
N LEU A 99 -7.23 14.11 -1.22
CA LEU A 99 -7.78 14.63 -2.48
C LEU A 99 -7.27 16.01 -2.85
N LYS A 100 -6.88 16.84 -1.86
CA LYS A 100 -6.41 18.20 -2.11
C LYS A 100 -4.89 18.33 -2.21
N SER A 101 -4.15 17.38 -1.66
CA SER A 101 -2.68 17.41 -1.61
C SER A 101 -2.07 16.11 -2.13
N GLY A 102 -2.35 14.98 -1.49
CA GLY A 102 -1.66 13.73 -1.75
C GLY A 102 -1.79 13.24 -3.19
N VAL A 103 -3.01 13.04 -3.67
CA VAL A 103 -3.25 12.58 -5.06
C VAL A 103 -2.78 13.60 -6.09
N PRO A 104 -3.03 14.91 -5.98
CA PRO A 104 -2.47 15.90 -6.90
C PRO A 104 -0.95 15.88 -6.97
N ASN A 105 -0.25 15.79 -5.83
CA ASN A 105 1.20 15.72 -5.80
C ASN A 105 1.73 14.39 -6.38
N ALA A 106 1.03 13.27 -6.16
CA ALA A 106 1.38 11.99 -6.77
C ALA A 106 1.26 12.05 -8.30
N ILE A 107 0.16 12.59 -8.82
CA ILE A 107 -0.06 12.78 -10.27
C ILE A 107 1.07 13.63 -10.85
N ARG A 108 1.39 14.76 -10.24
CA ARG A 108 2.48 15.63 -10.67
C ARG A 108 3.81 14.89 -10.75
N VAL A 109 4.13 14.06 -9.78
CA VAL A 109 5.37 13.26 -9.78
C VAL A 109 5.35 12.21 -10.90
N PHE A 110 4.23 11.55 -11.13
CA PHE A 110 4.10 10.57 -12.23
C PHE A 110 4.19 11.24 -13.61
N GLU A 111 3.64 12.45 -13.79
CA GLU A 111 3.80 13.25 -15.01
C GLU A 111 5.28 13.59 -15.26
N GLU A 112 5.98 14.08 -14.25
CA GLU A 112 7.41 14.40 -14.34
C GLU A 112 8.25 13.16 -14.68
N MET A 113 7.98 12.01 -14.05
CA MET A 113 8.66 10.74 -14.39
C MET A 113 8.44 10.36 -15.84
N ARG A 114 7.21 10.49 -16.35
CA ARG A 114 6.86 10.22 -17.74
C ARG A 114 7.57 11.17 -18.69
N GLU A 115 7.63 12.45 -18.38
CA GLU A 115 8.35 13.47 -19.17
C GLU A 115 9.87 13.24 -19.17
N GLU A 116 10.44 12.80 -18.05
CA GLU A 116 11.86 12.44 -17.92
C GLU A 116 12.18 11.09 -18.61
N GLY A 117 11.18 10.38 -19.16
CA GLY A 117 11.35 9.08 -19.81
C GLY A 117 11.64 7.92 -18.83
N ILE A 118 11.32 8.10 -17.56
CA ILE A 118 11.46 7.07 -16.53
C ILE A 118 10.27 6.10 -16.63
N PRO A 119 10.49 4.79 -16.82
CA PRO A 119 9.40 3.86 -17.01
C PRO A 119 8.61 3.66 -15.71
N LEU A 120 7.29 3.89 -15.76
CA LEU A 120 6.34 3.57 -14.71
C LEU A 120 5.86 2.12 -14.86
N THR A 121 6.53 1.16 -14.25
CA THR A 121 6.19 -0.27 -14.40
C THR A 121 5.32 -0.80 -13.26
N LYS A 122 5.62 -0.41 -12.03
CA LYS A 122 4.82 -0.70 -10.83
C LYS A 122 4.72 0.59 -10.04
N TYR A 123 3.60 1.27 -10.18
CA TYR A 123 3.40 2.56 -9.53
C TYR A 123 1.96 2.70 -9.06
N GLY A 124 1.73 3.60 -8.14
CA GLY A 124 0.41 3.86 -7.61
C GLY A 124 0.43 4.63 -6.32
N ILE A 125 -0.70 4.57 -5.62
CA ILE A 125 -0.90 5.27 -4.35
C ILE A 125 -1.35 4.30 -3.26
N ARG A 126 -1.09 4.68 -2.01
CA ARG A 126 -1.59 4.00 -0.83
C ARG A 126 -2.41 4.97 0.01
N ILE A 127 -3.56 4.50 0.50
CA ILE A 127 -4.45 5.23 1.41
C ILE A 127 -4.58 4.41 2.69
N ASP A 128 -4.20 4.99 3.84
CA ASP A 128 -4.08 4.32 5.15
C ASP A 128 -5.16 4.77 6.15
N SER A 129 -6.01 5.73 5.79
CA SER A 129 -6.99 6.34 6.69
C SER A 129 -8.23 6.89 6.00
N GLY A 130 -9.29 7.16 6.79
CA GLY A 130 -10.54 7.74 6.30
C GLY A 130 -11.51 6.71 5.70
N ASP A 131 -12.51 7.18 4.92
CA ASP A 131 -13.39 6.26 4.17
C ASP A 131 -12.64 5.77 2.92
N LEU A 132 -11.98 4.62 3.09
CA LEU A 132 -11.15 4.02 2.04
C LEU A 132 -11.91 3.80 0.74
N ALA A 133 -13.19 3.42 0.79
CA ALA A 133 -13.99 3.19 -0.41
C ALA A 133 -14.30 4.48 -1.16
N TYR A 134 -14.65 5.54 -0.44
CA TYR A 134 -14.89 6.85 -1.04
C TYR A 134 -13.60 7.44 -1.60
N LEU A 135 -12.55 7.50 -0.77
CA LEU A 135 -11.28 8.11 -1.14
C LEU A 135 -10.63 7.40 -2.33
N SER A 136 -10.66 6.06 -2.36
CA SER A 136 -10.11 5.31 -3.49
C SER A 136 -10.87 5.56 -4.80
N LYS A 137 -12.20 5.71 -4.75
CA LYS A 137 -13.00 6.05 -5.94
C LYS A 137 -12.66 7.43 -6.48
N GLU A 138 -12.58 8.43 -5.61
CA GLU A 138 -12.25 9.79 -6.03
C GLU A 138 -10.79 9.88 -6.51
N ALA A 139 -9.86 9.24 -5.82
CA ALA A 139 -8.47 9.15 -6.25
C ALA A 139 -8.33 8.47 -7.63
N TYR A 140 -9.07 7.39 -7.87
CA TYR A 140 -9.08 6.73 -9.18
C TYR A 140 -9.57 7.67 -10.31
N LYS A 141 -10.64 8.43 -10.06
CA LYS A 141 -11.13 9.41 -11.05
C LYS A 141 -10.07 10.45 -11.39
N MET A 142 -9.35 10.93 -10.38
CA MET A 142 -8.27 11.92 -10.57
C MET A 142 -7.10 11.33 -11.36
N LEU A 143 -6.65 10.13 -10.99
CA LEU A 143 -5.58 9.41 -11.68
C LEU A 143 -5.96 9.13 -13.15
N ALA A 144 -7.16 8.59 -13.39
CA ALA A 144 -7.64 8.29 -14.74
C ALA A 144 -7.78 9.56 -15.59
N ALA A 145 -8.27 10.67 -15.04
CA ALA A 145 -8.36 11.95 -15.74
C ALA A 145 -6.98 12.51 -16.15
N ALA A 146 -5.92 12.16 -15.41
CA ALA A 146 -4.53 12.51 -15.71
C ALA A 146 -3.83 11.48 -16.63
N GLY A 147 -4.54 10.43 -17.07
CA GLY A 147 -4.00 9.37 -17.92
C GLY A 147 -3.14 8.33 -17.19
N PHE A 148 -3.45 8.06 -15.93
CA PHE A 148 -2.85 7.03 -15.05
C PHE A 148 -3.92 6.06 -14.55
N ASP A 149 -4.76 5.57 -15.43
CA ASP A 149 -5.86 4.64 -15.15
C ASP A 149 -5.38 3.21 -14.80
N ASP A 150 -4.11 2.91 -15.04
CA ASP A 150 -3.40 1.69 -14.68
C ASP A 150 -2.65 1.79 -13.33
N ALA A 151 -2.63 2.96 -12.68
CA ALA A 151 -2.01 3.14 -11.38
C ALA A 151 -2.71 2.29 -10.31
N VAL A 152 -1.92 1.57 -9.51
CA VAL A 152 -2.44 0.73 -8.42
C VAL A 152 -2.92 1.60 -7.25
N ILE A 153 -4.10 1.29 -6.71
CA ILE A 153 -4.57 1.89 -5.45
C ILE A 153 -4.55 0.83 -4.36
N SER A 154 -3.66 1.02 -3.40
CA SER A 154 -3.53 0.17 -2.23
C SER A 154 -4.30 0.76 -1.06
N ALA A 155 -5.10 -0.04 -0.40
CA ALA A 155 -5.78 0.31 0.84
C ALA A 155 -5.05 -0.37 2.01
N SER A 156 -4.87 0.37 3.07
CA SER A 156 -4.30 -0.13 4.32
C SER A 156 -5.04 0.50 5.51
N SER A 157 -4.84 0.02 6.66
CA SER A 157 -5.37 0.36 7.97
C SER A 157 -5.66 -0.93 8.73
N ASP A 158 -6.44 -0.92 9.81
CA ASP A 158 -6.87 -2.10 10.56
C ASP A 158 -7.89 -2.94 9.74
N LEU A 159 -7.44 -3.51 8.63
CA LEU A 159 -8.28 -4.29 7.72
C LEU A 159 -8.45 -5.72 8.21
N ASP A 160 -9.70 -6.12 8.45
CA ASP A 160 -10.08 -7.50 8.70
C ASP A 160 -10.87 -8.09 7.50
N GLU A 161 -11.20 -9.35 7.58
CA GLU A 161 -11.96 -10.06 6.54
C GLU A 161 -13.29 -9.38 6.20
N TYR A 162 -13.97 -8.80 7.19
CA TYR A 162 -15.28 -8.14 7.00
C TYR A 162 -15.15 -6.79 6.31
N LEU A 163 -14.13 -6.01 6.70
CA LEU A 163 -13.84 -4.72 6.05
C LEU A 163 -13.41 -4.94 4.60
N ILE A 164 -12.58 -5.95 4.34
CA ILE A 164 -12.17 -6.29 2.97
C ILE A 164 -13.36 -6.71 2.12
N GLU A 165 -14.24 -7.56 2.63
CA GLU A 165 -15.48 -7.93 1.93
C GLU A 165 -16.35 -6.71 1.63
N SER A 166 -16.52 -5.81 2.61
CA SER A 166 -17.26 -4.55 2.43
C SER A 166 -16.62 -3.66 1.37
N LEU A 167 -15.29 -3.52 1.39
CA LEU A 167 -14.55 -2.75 0.38
C LEU A 167 -14.75 -3.36 -1.01
N LYS A 168 -14.64 -4.67 -1.15
CA LYS A 168 -14.85 -5.38 -2.42
C LYS A 168 -16.26 -5.17 -2.99
N LEU A 169 -17.29 -5.15 -2.14
CA LEU A 169 -18.68 -4.86 -2.55
C LEU A 169 -18.87 -3.41 -2.96
N ARG A 170 -18.27 -2.48 -2.23
CA ARG A 170 -18.38 -1.04 -2.49
C ARG A 170 -17.52 -0.57 -3.67
N MET A 171 -16.48 -1.33 -4.02
CA MET A 171 -15.49 -1.04 -5.05
C MET A 171 -15.35 -2.23 -6.01
N PRO A 172 -16.36 -2.50 -6.88
CA PRO A 172 -16.35 -3.68 -7.76
C PRO A 172 -15.19 -3.70 -8.78
N ARG A 173 -14.45 -2.60 -8.89
CA ARG A 173 -13.18 -2.49 -9.63
C ARG A 173 -12.10 -1.91 -8.70
N LEU A 174 -11.74 -2.63 -7.63
CA LEU A 174 -10.41 -2.46 -7.06
C LEU A 174 -9.44 -2.94 -8.13
N ILE A 175 -8.66 -2.03 -8.66
CA ILE A 175 -7.43 -2.40 -9.35
C ILE A 175 -6.62 -3.17 -8.32
N PRO A 176 -6.01 -4.31 -8.66
CA PRO A 176 -5.38 -5.16 -7.68
C PRO A 176 -4.40 -4.34 -6.84
N GLY A 177 -4.81 -4.04 -5.65
CA GLY A 177 -4.08 -3.25 -4.67
C GLY A 177 -3.64 -4.15 -3.54
N VAL A 178 -2.57 -3.75 -2.89
CA VAL A 178 -2.06 -4.41 -1.70
C VAL A 178 -2.87 -3.90 -0.51
N SER A 179 -3.47 -4.78 0.25
CA SER A 179 -4.07 -4.43 1.54
C SER A 179 -3.18 -4.90 2.69
N GLU A 180 -3.07 -4.08 3.72
CA GLU A 180 -2.41 -4.41 4.97
C GLU A 180 -3.38 -5.12 5.90
N HIS A 181 -2.85 -6.00 6.70
CA HIS A 181 -3.56 -6.60 7.81
C HIS A 181 -2.66 -6.62 9.05
N ASP A 182 -3.24 -6.34 10.22
CA ASP A 182 -2.63 -6.47 11.55
C ASP A 182 -2.70 -7.89 12.11
#